data_27ec6f3cd59d01521433aa0f914026a5
#
_entry.id   27ec6f3cd59d01521433aa0f914026a5
#
_cell.length_a   1.000
_cell.length_b   1.000
_cell.length_c   1.000
_cell.angle_alpha   90.00
_cell.angle_beta   90.00
_cell.angle_gamma   90.00
#
_symmetry.space_group_name_H-M   'P 1'
#
loop_
_entity.id
_entity.type
_entity.pdbx_description
1 polymer ?
#
loop_
_entity_poly.entity_id
_entity_poly.type
_entity_poly.pdbx_seq_one_letter_code
_entity_poly.pdbx_strand_id
1 'polypeptide(L)'
;MVKVLESAAGGEFDNTQFIGVCVTTASFATTTNGTATATATADLTAFNVRAAVDFMKKKLVPKYDGSNYICVASVSSLSGLHADTGAGGWQDISKYTGEFAKNIFAGEVGTFYMTRFVEETGYLSNTIGNGSVRGQALLFGADSVYEAVSIPEEIRVKIPQDFGRDLGLAWYSLLGFKIVWDFAVDTEQHIMFITSA
;
A
#
# COMPACT_ATOMS: atom_id res chain seq x y z
N MET A 1 10.29 -1.53 -2.74
CA MET A 1 8.95 -1.45 -3.33
C MET A 1 8.01 -0.54 -2.52
N VAL A 2 7.74 -0.79 -1.23
CA VAL A 2 6.85 0.05 -0.40
C VAL A 2 7.26 1.52 -0.42
N LYS A 3 8.54 1.82 -0.28
CA LYS A 3 9.07 3.19 -0.32
C LYS A 3 8.84 3.90 -1.66
N VAL A 4 8.79 3.15 -2.75
CA VAL A 4 8.47 3.69 -4.08
C VAL A 4 6.98 3.96 -4.19
N LEU A 5 6.15 3.05 -3.67
CA LEU A 5 4.70 3.24 -3.60
C LEU A 5 4.35 4.43 -2.70
N GLU A 6 5.05 4.61 -1.58
CA GLU A 6 4.88 5.75 -0.69
C GLU A 6 5.39 7.05 -1.32
N SER A 7 6.54 7.02 -1.97
CA SER A 7 7.07 8.17 -2.72
C SER A 7 6.21 8.49 -3.94
N ALA A 8 5.59 7.49 -4.50
CA ALA A 8 4.64 7.60 -5.59
C ALA A 8 3.29 8.13 -5.10
N ALA A 9 2.84 7.70 -3.94
CA ALA A 9 1.71 8.28 -3.23
C ALA A 9 2.06 9.67 -2.67
N GLY A 10 3.30 10.05 -2.86
CA GLY A 10 3.77 11.34 -2.56
C GLY A 10 3.72 11.62 -1.09
N GLY A 11 4.41 11.20 -0.24
CA GLY A 11 4.38 11.85 1.07
C GLY A 11 3.86 13.30 0.97
N GLU A 12 3.69 13.77 -0.23
CA GLU A 12 2.89 14.90 -0.71
C GLU A 12 1.94 14.34 -1.78
N PHE A 13 0.66 14.58 -1.64
CA PHE A 13 -0.38 14.14 -2.57
C PHE A 13 -0.05 14.63 -3.99
N ASP A 14 0.39 13.75 -4.83
CA ASP A 14 0.61 14.05 -6.23
C ASP A 14 -0.74 14.11 -6.95
N ASN A 15 -0.92 15.07 -7.83
CA ASN A 15 -2.16 15.28 -8.59
C ASN A 15 -2.57 14.13 -9.50
N THR A 16 -1.83 13.05 -9.50
CA THR A 16 -2.00 11.91 -10.41
C THR A 16 -2.48 10.64 -9.74
N GLN A 17 -2.90 10.68 -8.46
CA GLN A 17 -3.24 9.45 -7.72
C GLN A 17 -4.68 9.42 -7.23
N PHE A 18 -5.19 8.20 -7.08
CA PHE A 18 -6.44 7.99 -6.37
C PHE A 18 -6.23 8.18 -4.87
N ILE A 19 -7.08 8.99 -4.27
CA ILE A 19 -7.09 9.18 -2.82
C ILE A 19 -8.41 8.72 -2.26
N GLY A 20 -8.34 7.93 -1.20
CA GLY A 20 -9.46 7.52 -0.39
C GLY A 20 -9.33 8.11 1.03
N VAL A 21 -10.39 8.68 1.55
CA VAL A 21 -10.42 9.26 2.90
C VAL A 21 -11.53 8.62 3.71
N CYS A 22 -11.19 8.08 4.87
CA CYS A 22 -12.14 7.54 5.84
C CYS A 22 -12.80 8.69 6.61
N VAL A 23 -13.98 9.13 6.16
CA VAL A 23 -14.72 10.25 6.77
C VAL A 23 -15.55 9.78 7.95
N THR A 24 -16.28 8.68 7.80
CA THR A 24 -17.02 8.03 8.87
C THR A 24 -16.94 6.51 8.70
N THR A 25 -17.46 5.76 9.67
CA THR A 25 -17.58 4.30 9.57
C THR A 25 -18.46 3.83 8.39
N ALA A 26 -19.26 4.71 7.82
CA ALA A 26 -20.17 4.45 6.69
C ALA A 26 -20.03 5.46 5.54
N SER A 27 -18.98 6.26 5.52
CA SER A 27 -18.72 7.24 4.47
C SER A 27 -17.23 7.26 4.09
N PHE A 28 -16.97 7.05 2.81
CA PHE A 28 -15.64 7.04 2.22
C PHE A 28 -15.60 8.03 1.06
N ALA A 29 -14.77 9.06 1.18
CA ALA A 29 -14.58 10.04 0.12
C ALA A 29 -13.46 9.59 -0.80
N THR A 30 -13.68 9.66 -2.12
CA THR A 30 -12.68 9.29 -3.12
C THR A 30 -12.44 10.45 -4.08
N THR A 31 -11.19 10.67 -4.43
CA THR A 31 -10.79 11.63 -5.45
C THR A 31 -9.82 10.98 -6.43
N THR A 32 -9.74 11.56 -7.62
CA THR A 32 -8.90 11.04 -8.71
C THR A 32 -7.73 11.97 -9.06
N ASN A 33 -7.70 13.15 -8.47
CA ASN A 33 -6.74 14.20 -8.83
C ASN A 33 -5.63 14.40 -7.79
N GLY A 34 -5.39 13.41 -6.94
CA GLY A 34 -4.35 13.49 -5.93
C GLY A 34 -4.61 14.48 -4.78
N THR A 35 -5.74 15.20 -4.80
CA THR A 35 -6.08 16.17 -3.75
C THR A 35 -7.21 15.63 -2.88
N ALA A 36 -6.96 15.46 -1.60
CA ALA A 36 -7.99 15.04 -0.66
C ALA A 36 -9.07 16.15 -0.50
N THR A 37 -10.33 15.77 -0.71
CA THR A 37 -11.47 16.71 -0.55
C THR A 37 -12.09 16.68 0.83
N ALA A 38 -11.68 15.73 1.66
CA ALA A 38 -12.15 15.55 3.02
C ALA A 38 -10.99 15.28 3.96
N THR A 39 -11.20 15.51 5.25
CA THR A 39 -10.25 15.13 6.30
C THR A 39 -10.61 13.76 6.86
N ALA A 40 -9.62 12.91 7.11
CA ALA A 40 -9.85 11.63 7.76
C ALA A 40 -10.26 11.86 9.23
N THR A 41 -11.42 11.36 9.60
CA THR A 41 -12.00 11.48 10.95
C THR A 41 -12.48 10.15 11.50
N ALA A 42 -12.33 9.08 10.75
CA ALA A 42 -12.70 7.73 11.15
C ALA A 42 -11.59 6.72 10.87
N ASP A 43 -11.59 5.65 11.65
CA ASP A 43 -10.74 4.50 11.43
C ASP A 43 -11.06 3.80 10.11
N LEU A 44 -10.09 3.03 9.62
CA LEU A 44 -10.33 2.14 8.49
C LEU A 44 -11.26 1.00 8.92
N THR A 45 -12.44 0.92 8.31
CA THR A 45 -13.45 -0.11 8.58
C THR A 45 -13.66 -1.03 7.39
N ALA A 46 -14.36 -2.12 7.60
CA ALA A 46 -14.77 -3.04 6.52
C ALA A 46 -15.56 -2.34 5.42
N PHE A 47 -16.39 -1.35 5.78
CA PHE A 47 -17.10 -0.53 4.79
C PHE A 47 -16.14 0.27 3.91
N ASN A 48 -15.16 0.92 4.49
CA ASN A 48 -14.18 1.73 3.77
C ASN A 48 -13.33 0.90 2.81
N VAL A 49 -12.92 -0.31 3.23
CA VAL A 49 -12.22 -1.26 2.36
C VAL A 49 -13.07 -1.66 1.17
N ARG A 50 -14.35 -2.01 1.39
CA ARG A 50 -15.28 -2.35 0.29
C ARG A 50 -15.43 -1.19 -0.69
N ALA A 51 -15.61 0.02 -0.18
CA ALA A 51 -15.76 1.22 -1.01
C ALA A 51 -14.50 1.48 -1.84
N ALA A 52 -13.31 1.32 -1.27
CA ALA A 52 -12.04 1.46 -1.98
C ALA A 52 -11.91 0.41 -3.10
N VAL A 53 -12.18 -0.87 -2.80
CA VAL A 53 -12.10 -1.94 -3.80
C VAL A 53 -13.12 -1.74 -4.91
N ASP A 54 -14.35 -1.34 -4.58
CA ASP A 54 -15.39 -1.08 -5.59
C ASP A 54 -15.03 0.11 -6.48
N PHE A 55 -14.38 1.14 -5.92
CA PHE A 55 -13.84 2.24 -6.70
C PHE A 55 -12.75 1.76 -7.67
N MET A 56 -11.78 0.97 -7.22
CA MET A 56 -10.73 0.41 -8.07
C MET A 56 -11.32 -0.45 -9.21
N LYS A 57 -12.33 -1.25 -8.92
CA LYS A 57 -13.05 -2.05 -9.94
C LYS A 57 -13.78 -1.17 -10.96
N LYS A 58 -14.46 -0.10 -10.52
CA LYS A 58 -15.13 0.87 -11.42
C LYS A 58 -14.14 1.57 -12.34
N LYS A 59 -12.90 1.74 -11.89
CA LYS A 59 -11.79 2.28 -12.68
C LYS A 59 -11.08 1.22 -13.54
N LEU A 60 -11.58 -0.02 -13.57
CA LEU A 60 -11.05 -1.14 -14.33
C LEU A 60 -9.60 -1.51 -13.98
N VAL A 61 -9.14 -1.20 -12.78
CA VAL A 61 -7.80 -1.55 -12.32
C VAL A 61 -7.68 -3.08 -12.23
N PRO A 62 -6.70 -3.69 -12.90
CA PRO A 62 -6.51 -5.14 -12.83
C PRO A 62 -6.05 -5.55 -11.43
N LYS A 63 -6.49 -6.74 -10.99
CA LYS A 63 -6.07 -7.29 -9.70
C LYS A 63 -4.63 -7.79 -9.77
N TYR A 64 -3.92 -7.72 -8.66
CA TYR A 64 -2.49 -8.03 -8.59
C TYR A 64 -2.16 -9.50 -8.92
N ASP A 65 -2.88 -10.45 -8.28
CA ASP A 65 -2.68 -11.89 -8.49
C ASP A 65 -3.81 -12.55 -9.32
N GLY A 66 -4.59 -11.76 -10.06
CA GLY A 66 -5.77 -12.20 -10.80
C GLY A 66 -7.02 -12.37 -9.93
N SER A 67 -6.90 -12.50 -8.63
CA SER A 67 -8.01 -12.65 -7.69
C SER A 67 -8.11 -11.53 -6.64
N ASN A 68 -6.98 -11.00 -6.18
CA ASN A 68 -6.92 -10.02 -5.10
C ASN A 68 -6.11 -8.77 -5.45
N TYR A 69 -6.48 -7.66 -4.83
CA TYR A 69 -5.62 -6.48 -4.69
C TYR A 69 -4.70 -6.67 -3.48
N ILE A 70 -3.62 -5.89 -3.42
CA ILE A 70 -2.74 -5.85 -2.26
C ILE A 70 -2.92 -4.52 -1.55
N CYS A 71 -3.06 -4.57 -0.24
CA CYS A 71 -3.09 -3.41 0.63
C CYS A 71 -1.93 -3.49 1.62
N VAL A 72 -1.00 -2.55 1.49
CA VAL A 72 0.06 -2.35 2.48
C VAL A 72 -0.40 -1.25 3.41
N ALA A 73 -0.55 -1.56 4.68
CA ALA A 73 -1.16 -0.65 5.64
C ALA A 73 -0.29 -0.48 6.89
N SER A 74 -0.33 0.72 7.45
CA SER A 74 0.30 1.00 8.74
C SER A 74 -0.43 0.27 9.88
N VAL A 75 0.27 0.06 10.97
CA VAL A 75 -0.28 -0.57 12.19
C VAL A 75 -1.54 0.14 12.67
N SER A 76 -1.57 1.47 12.62
CA SER A 76 -2.72 2.27 13.06
C SER A 76 -3.96 2.02 12.19
N SER A 77 -3.80 1.97 10.86
CA SER A 77 -4.91 1.65 9.95
C SER A 77 -5.45 0.23 10.19
N LEU A 78 -4.58 -0.75 10.38
CA LEU A 78 -4.99 -2.13 10.64
C LEU A 78 -5.67 -2.28 12.00
N SER A 79 -5.24 -1.52 13.01
CA SER A 79 -5.88 -1.52 14.33
C SER A 79 -7.36 -1.15 14.25
N GLY A 80 -7.71 -0.11 13.47
CA GLY A 80 -9.10 0.25 13.22
C GLY A 80 -9.90 -0.85 12.53
N LEU A 81 -9.30 -1.50 11.53
CA LEU A 81 -9.93 -2.60 10.81
C LEU A 81 -10.15 -3.83 11.72
N HIS A 82 -9.19 -4.15 12.59
CA HIS A 82 -9.32 -5.25 13.55
C HIS A 82 -10.34 -4.96 14.65
N ALA A 83 -10.54 -3.71 15.01
CA ALA A 83 -11.53 -3.29 15.99
C ALA A 83 -12.96 -3.32 15.45
N ASP A 84 -13.17 -3.45 14.13
CA ASP A 84 -14.48 -3.48 13.51
C ASP A 84 -15.24 -4.78 13.84
N THR A 85 -16.21 -4.66 14.75
CA THR A 85 -17.08 -5.74 15.24
C THR A 85 -18.43 -5.80 14.51
N GLY A 86 -18.65 -4.92 13.54
CA GLY A 86 -19.89 -4.85 12.80
C GLY A 86 -20.22 -6.14 12.03
N ALA A 87 -21.48 -6.36 11.72
CA ALA A 87 -21.92 -7.49 10.89
C ALA A 87 -21.23 -7.44 9.53
N GLY A 88 -20.47 -8.49 9.17
CA GLY A 88 -19.61 -8.54 7.99
C GLY A 88 -18.32 -7.75 8.13
N GLY A 89 -17.94 -7.32 9.32
CA GLY A 89 -16.63 -6.75 9.64
C GLY A 89 -15.54 -7.81 9.70
N TRP A 90 -14.32 -7.37 9.95
CA TRP A 90 -13.14 -8.26 10.01
C TRP A 90 -13.29 -9.39 11.03
N GLN A 91 -13.76 -9.07 12.24
CA GLN A 91 -13.93 -10.05 13.31
C GLN A 91 -15.07 -11.05 13.03
N ASP A 92 -16.13 -10.60 12.39
CA ASP A 92 -17.27 -11.45 12.06
C ASP A 92 -16.86 -12.50 11.00
N ILE A 93 -16.20 -12.08 9.94
CA ILE A 93 -15.73 -12.98 8.87
C ILE A 93 -14.69 -13.96 9.39
N SER A 94 -13.76 -13.53 10.24
CA SER A 94 -12.72 -14.41 10.80
C SER A 94 -13.30 -15.52 11.69
N LYS A 95 -14.48 -15.34 12.28
CA LYS A 95 -15.16 -16.39 13.06
C LYS A 95 -15.71 -17.52 12.20
N TYR A 96 -16.09 -17.22 10.96
CA TYR A 96 -16.74 -18.19 10.05
C TYR A 96 -15.77 -18.87 9.10
N THR A 97 -14.61 -18.28 8.85
CA THR A 97 -13.54 -18.90 8.07
C THR A 97 -12.67 -19.76 8.99
N GLY A 98 -13.03 -20.99 9.18
CA GLY A 98 -12.40 -21.95 10.13
C GLY A 98 -10.96 -22.36 9.82
N GLU A 99 -10.36 -21.89 8.75
CA GLU A 99 -8.92 -21.91 8.50
C GLU A 99 -8.51 -20.50 8.08
N PHE A 100 -7.71 -19.84 8.90
CA PHE A 100 -6.92 -18.72 8.44
C PHE A 100 -6.18 -19.18 7.19
N ALA A 101 -6.50 -18.57 6.05
CA ALA A 101 -5.74 -18.78 4.83
C ALA A 101 -4.27 -18.68 5.19
N LYS A 102 -3.50 -19.73 4.90
CA LYS A 102 -2.07 -19.75 5.23
C LYS A 102 -1.44 -18.52 4.62
N ASN A 103 -0.96 -17.64 5.47
CA ASN A 103 -0.31 -16.42 5.02
C ASN A 103 0.90 -16.81 4.18
N ILE A 104 0.86 -16.48 2.90
CA ILE A 104 1.89 -16.88 1.94
C ILE A 104 3.09 -15.93 2.04
N PHE A 105 2.84 -14.68 2.43
CA PHE A 105 3.88 -13.66 2.55
C PHE A 105 4.19 -13.34 4.02
N ALA A 106 5.46 -13.12 4.31
CA ALA A 106 5.86 -12.58 5.60
C ALA A 106 5.20 -11.20 5.83
N GLY A 107 4.55 -11.02 6.97
CA GLY A 107 3.81 -9.80 7.30
C GLY A 107 2.37 -9.72 6.76
N GLU A 108 1.87 -10.76 6.08
CA GLU A 108 0.47 -10.83 5.69
C GLU A 108 -0.41 -11.05 6.92
N VAL A 109 -1.37 -10.15 7.13
CA VAL A 109 -2.29 -10.19 8.26
C VAL A 109 -3.54 -11.00 7.93
N GLY A 110 -3.96 -11.00 6.67
CA GLY A 110 -5.11 -11.76 6.19
C GLY A 110 -5.70 -11.21 4.92
N THR A 111 -6.80 -11.82 4.50
CA THR A 111 -7.53 -11.41 3.28
C THR A 111 -8.95 -11.00 3.63
N PHE A 112 -9.41 -9.90 3.07
CA PHE A 112 -10.75 -9.39 3.22
C PHE A 112 -11.21 -8.71 1.93
N TYR A 113 -12.41 -9.05 1.46
CA TYR A 113 -13.05 -8.45 0.29
C TYR A 113 -12.13 -8.30 -0.93
N MET A 114 -11.51 -9.42 -1.35
CA MET A 114 -10.55 -9.45 -2.47
C MET A 114 -9.32 -8.55 -2.25
N THR A 115 -8.93 -8.32 -1.02
CA THR A 115 -7.73 -7.57 -0.67
C THR A 115 -6.90 -8.37 0.30
N ARG A 116 -5.60 -8.48 0.03
CA ARG A 116 -4.60 -9.07 0.93
C ARG A 116 -3.95 -7.93 1.70
N PHE A 117 -3.96 -8.03 3.02
CA PHE A 117 -3.38 -7.02 3.89
C PHE A 117 -1.99 -7.42 4.34
N VAL A 118 -1.06 -6.49 4.16
CA VAL A 118 0.33 -6.61 4.62
C VAL A 118 0.59 -5.46 5.58
N GLU A 119 1.09 -5.79 6.78
CA GLU A 119 1.45 -4.80 7.77
C GLU A 119 2.81 -4.19 7.44
N GLU A 120 2.91 -2.87 7.53
CA GLU A 120 4.13 -2.11 7.35
C GLU A 120 4.37 -1.18 8.54
N THR A 121 5.53 -1.30 9.16
CA THR A 121 5.85 -0.58 10.40
C THR A 121 6.89 0.52 10.22
N GLY A 122 7.58 0.58 9.09
CA GLY A 122 8.78 1.42 8.92
C GLY A 122 8.62 2.64 8.03
N TYR A 123 7.74 2.59 7.05
CA TYR A 123 7.70 3.60 5.99
C TYR A 123 6.39 4.37 5.92
N LEU A 124 5.27 3.75 6.26
CA LEU A 124 3.98 4.44 6.24
C LEU A 124 3.83 5.29 7.52
N SER A 125 3.37 6.52 7.33
CA SER A 125 3.15 7.41 8.46
C SER A 125 1.95 6.96 9.30
N ASN A 126 2.11 7.04 10.60
CA ASN A 126 1.04 6.84 11.57
C ASN A 126 0.50 8.18 12.10
N THR A 127 0.82 9.30 11.46
CA THR A 127 0.51 10.65 11.93
C THR A 127 -0.27 11.50 10.93
N ILE A 128 -0.76 10.91 9.84
CA ILE A 128 -1.60 11.61 8.86
C ILE A 128 -3.06 11.55 9.29
N GLY A 129 -3.74 12.68 9.21
CA GLY A 129 -5.15 12.82 9.54
C GLY A 129 -5.45 14.03 10.42
N ASN A 130 -6.62 14.08 11.02
CA ASN A 130 -7.08 15.23 11.78
C ASN A 130 -6.74 15.09 13.28
N GLY A 131 -5.59 15.56 13.67
CA GLY A 131 -5.23 15.88 15.06
C GLY A 131 -4.74 14.74 15.95
N SER A 132 -4.96 13.45 15.73
CA SER A 132 -4.49 12.36 16.60
C SER A 132 -3.93 11.20 15.79
N VAL A 133 -3.79 10.04 16.36
CA VAL A 133 -3.23 8.86 15.69
C VAL A 133 -3.90 8.61 14.35
N ARG A 134 -3.11 8.33 13.35
CA ARG A 134 -3.56 8.25 11.97
C ARG A 134 -2.87 7.15 11.25
N GLY A 135 -3.58 6.60 10.31
CA GLY A 135 -3.07 5.54 9.50
C GLY A 135 -3.03 5.89 8.03
N GLN A 136 -2.05 5.32 7.37
CA GLN A 136 -1.96 5.29 5.93
C GLN A 136 -2.07 3.86 5.44
N ALA A 137 -2.73 3.67 4.31
CA ALA A 137 -2.74 2.41 3.60
C ALA A 137 -2.61 2.65 2.11
N LEU A 138 -1.91 1.75 1.43
CA LEU A 138 -1.71 1.76 -0.01
C LEU A 138 -2.40 0.54 -0.60
N LEU A 139 -3.47 0.76 -1.35
CA LEU A 139 -4.18 -0.26 -2.11
C LEU A 139 -3.72 -0.21 -3.56
N PHE A 140 -3.23 -1.31 -4.10
CA PHE A 140 -2.77 -1.35 -5.48
C PHE A 140 -3.12 -2.64 -6.21
N GLY A 141 -3.22 -2.53 -7.53
CA GLY A 141 -3.44 -3.62 -8.45
C GLY A 141 -2.18 -4.08 -9.17
N ALA A 142 -2.35 -4.79 -10.26
CA ALA A 142 -1.25 -5.18 -11.14
C ALA A 142 -0.64 -3.97 -11.86
N ASP A 143 0.59 -4.14 -12.31
CA ASP A 143 1.32 -3.16 -13.13
C ASP A 143 1.37 -1.75 -12.54
N SER A 144 1.51 -1.66 -11.21
CA SER A 144 1.53 -0.37 -10.51
C SER A 144 2.89 0.32 -10.57
N VAL A 145 3.99 -0.45 -10.54
CA VAL A 145 5.35 0.07 -10.52
C VAL A 145 6.24 -0.73 -11.45
N TYR A 146 7.03 -0.06 -12.27
CA TYR A 146 8.10 -0.65 -13.06
C TYR A 146 9.44 -0.58 -12.33
N GLU A 147 10.21 -1.64 -12.48
CA GLU A 147 11.61 -1.71 -12.14
C GLU A 147 12.46 -1.69 -13.42
N ALA A 148 13.35 -0.73 -13.53
CA ALA A 148 14.33 -0.66 -14.59
C ALA A 148 15.67 -1.10 -14.03
N VAL A 149 16.22 -2.20 -14.55
CA VAL A 149 17.52 -2.71 -14.16
C VAL A 149 18.51 -2.40 -15.29
N SER A 150 19.43 -1.45 -15.06
CA SER A 150 20.52 -1.15 -15.97
C SER A 150 21.76 -1.98 -15.64
N ILE A 151 22.09 -2.06 -14.37
CA ILE A 151 23.17 -2.90 -13.87
C ILE A 151 22.55 -3.76 -12.76
N PRO A 152 22.54 -5.09 -12.92
CA PRO A 152 22.02 -5.98 -11.89
C PRO A 152 22.84 -5.88 -10.60
N GLU A 153 22.23 -6.29 -9.52
CA GLU A 153 22.91 -6.33 -8.23
C GLU A 153 24.05 -7.32 -8.24
N GLU A 154 25.27 -6.85 -8.00
CA GLU A 154 26.43 -7.71 -7.91
C GLU A 154 27.39 -7.25 -6.79
N ILE A 155 28.08 -8.23 -6.23
CA ILE A 155 29.15 -8.00 -5.27
C ILE A 155 30.48 -8.03 -6.03
N ARG A 156 31.24 -6.93 -5.97
CA ARG A 156 32.57 -6.84 -6.54
C ARG A 156 33.61 -6.85 -5.44
N VAL A 157 34.58 -7.73 -5.60
CA VAL A 157 35.72 -7.82 -4.70
C VAL A 157 36.86 -7.07 -5.30
N LYS A 158 37.52 -6.22 -4.52
CA LYS A 158 38.76 -5.56 -4.92
C LYS A 158 39.85 -6.60 -5.11
N ILE A 159 40.65 -6.46 -6.17
CA ILE A 159 41.84 -7.30 -6.35
C ILE A 159 42.74 -7.06 -5.12
N PRO A 160 43.14 -8.14 -4.39
CA PRO A 160 43.96 -8.00 -3.21
C PRO A 160 45.27 -7.30 -3.53
N GLN A 161 45.57 -6.24 -2.80
CA GLN A 161 46.85 -5.51 -2.88
C GLN A 161 47.58 -5.72 -1.55
N ASP A 162 48.84 -5.33 -1.50
CA ASP A 162 49.70 -5.43 -0.31
C ASP A 162 49.69 -6.85 0.32
N PHE A 163 50.05 -7.85 -0.48
CA PHE A 163 50.15 -9.26 -0.05
C PHE A 163 48.84 -9.84 0.55
N GLY A 164 47.70 -9.33 0.12
CA GLY A 164 46.40 -9.80 0.57
C GLY A 164 45.87 -9.17 1.86
N ARG A 165 46.53 -8.16 2.39
CA ARG A 165 46.05 -7.43 3.58
C ARG A 165 44.93 -6.44 3.31
N ASP A 166 44.82 -5.94 2.06
CA ASP A 166 43.82 -4.96 1.64
C ASP A 166 42.72 -5.68 0.86
N LEU A 167 41.63 -6.09 1.55
CA LEU A 167 40.47 -6.67 0.96
C LEU A 167 39.29 -5.68 0.99
N GLY A 168 38.84 -5.29 -0.20
CA GLY A 168 37.66 -4.44 -0.36
C GLY A 168 36.46 -5.23 -0.91
N LEU A 169 35.29 -4.98 -0.39
CA LEU A 169 34.02 -5.49 -0.90
C LEU A 169 33.14 -4.30 -1.25
N ALA A 170 32.59 -4.28 -2.46
CA ALA A 170 31.64 -3.27 -2.90
C ALA A 170 30.38 -3.94 -3.45
N TRP A 171 29.22 -3.49 -2.98
CA TRP A 171 27.95 -3.79 -3.62
C TRP A 171 27.69 -2.75 -4.73
N TYR A 172 27.29 -3.24 -5.88
CA TYR A 172 27.11 -2.42 -7.05
C TYR A 172 25.81 -2.75 -7.75
N SER A 173 24.98 -1.75 -7.97
CA SER A 173 23.74 -1.88 -8.75
C SER A 173 23.32 -0.53 -9.32
N LEU A 174 22.61 -0.56 -10.43
CA LEU A 174 21.93 0.60 -11.00
C LEU A 174 20.50 0.22 -11.32
N LEU A 175 19.63 0.54 -10.37
CA LEU A 175 18.20 0.24 -10.39
C LEU A 175 17.39 1.54 -10.41
N GLY A 176 16.30 1.56 -11.14
CA GLY A 176 15.33 2.66 -11.13
C GLY A 176 13.91 2.11 -10.96
N PHE A 177 13.09 2.82 -10.19
CA PHE A 177 11.68 2.50 -10.02
C PHE A 177 10.83 3.69 -10.46
N LYS A 178 9.76 3.41 -11.19
CA LYS A 178 8.79 4.43 -11.58
C LYS A 178 7.37 3.87 -11.55
N ILE A 179 6.39 4.72 -11.23
CA ILE A 179 4.97 4.38 -11.39
C ILE A 179 4.67 4.25 -12.88
N VAL A 180 3.88 3.24 -13.23
CA VAL A 180 3.54 2.93 -14.62
C VAL A 180 2.62 3.99 -15.21
N TRP A 181 1.58 4.35 -14.49
CA TRP A 181 0.47 5.19 -14.94
C TRP A 181 0.58 6.61 -14.35
N ASP A 182 1.70 7.25 -14.59
CA ASP A 182 2.00 8.63 -14.15
C ASP A 182 1.55 9.64 -15.23
N PHE A 183 0.25 9.69 -15.50
CA PHE A 183 -0.33 10.64 -16.43
C PHE A 183 -1.19 11.68 -15.71
N ALA A 184 -1.18 12.91 -16.19
CA ALA A 184 -1.99 14.00 -15.66
C ALA A 184 -3.51 13.81 -15.86
N VAL A 185 -3.94 12.69 -16.43
CA VAL A 185 -5.36 12.37 -16.66
C VAL A 185 -5.82 11.35 -15.62
N ASP A 186 -6.80 11.71 -14.84
CA ASP A 186 -7.33 11.08 -13.63
C ASP A 186 -7.94 9.67 -13.78
N THR A 187 -7.69 8.94 -14.84
CA THR A 187 -8.50 7.75 -15.15
C THR A 187 -7.74 6.44 -15.11
N GLU A 188 -6.41 6.46 -15.08
CA GLU A 188 -5.58 5.28 -15.34
C GLU A 188 -4.60 4.95 -14.22
N GLN A 189 -4.96 5.24 -12.99
CA GLN A 189 -4.12 4.95 -11.82
C GLN A 189 -4.38 3.55 -11.30
N HIS A 190 -3.31 2.84 -10.93
CA HIS A 190 -3.38 1.51 -10.34
C HIS A 190 -3.08 1.51 -8.82
N ILE A 191 -2.91 2.68 -8.25
CA ILE A 191 -2.58 2.87 -6.83
C ILE A 191 -3.61 3.81 -6.21
N MET A 192 -4.15 3.42 -5.06
CA MET A 192 -4.99 4.27 -4.21
C MET A 192 -4.30 4.45 -2.86
N PHE A 193 -4.17 5.69 -2.45
CA PHE A 193 -3.70 6.06 -1.14
C PHE A 193 -4.89 6.28 -0.20
N ILE A 194 -4.96 5.56 0.90
CA ILE A 194 -6.06 5.62 1.85
C ILE A 194 -5.55 6.27 3.14
N THR A 195 -6.27 7.27 3.62
CA THR A 195 -6.02 7.91 4.91
C THR A 195 -7.14 7.57 5.88
N SER A 196 -6.77 7.19 7.10
CA SER A 196 -7.67 6.90 8.23
C SER A 196 -7.33 7.73 9.47
N ALA A 197 -8.26 7.84 10.38
CA ALA A 197 -8.07 8.56 11.63
C ALA A 197 -7.46 7.67 12.70
#